data_e13cd400f3b7511c6648a277d680c4b6
#
_entry.id   e13cd400f3b7511c6648a277d680c4b6
#
_cell.length_a   1.000
_cell.length_b   1.000
_cell.length_c   1.000
_cell.angle_alpha   90.00
_cell.angle_beta   90.00
_cell.angle_gamma   90.00
#
_symmetry.space_group_name_H-M   'P 1'
#
loop_
_entity.id
_entity.type
_entity.pdbx_description
1 polymer ?
#
loop_
_entity_poly.entity_id
_entity_poly.type
_entity_poly.pdbx_seq_one_letter_code
_entity_poly.pdbx_strand_id
1 'polypeptide(L)'
;MQSDWLRQFFPHEHDAQCGHVFDPAAAPEGETGEVSRRDFVKTGFAAGVAAGLTAGGIVAQTQQAQAQAPPQNPMGRDWWPSPWGAQDEIGASQRVTPAKVLEASKLIKTGKIYPLGMVLEAGIPLFGARHLSITIPGGPTGGPFGTHNLYYNDEMFSGEIGQIGSQFDGLGHIAIKVGNEVRYYNGLTQSQVGGAYGLQKLGIHNVRPFFTRGILLDVLALKGGDRLPINYVITLDDVMQTLRRQGTREPGEGDVVMFRTGHIKLWKKDNVEYNKGEPGPGKTVANWLAGKKVACVGGDCWAVEAVPGEDANRPFECHAIWITMNGIHIIENQNLEDLSRDKVYEFAWSFNPLPLKGATGSPGNSVAIA
;
A
#
# COMPACT_ATOMS: atom_id res chain seq x y z
N MET A 1 -44.31 -6.70 -3.24
CA MET A 1 -44.29 -7.46 -4.50
C MET A 1 -42.85 -7.44 -5.00
N GLN A 2 -41.99 -8.25 -4.42
CA GLN A 2 -40.70 -8.59 -5.00
C GLN A 2 -40.95 -9.66 -6.04
N SER A 3 -40.53 -9.39 -7.22
CA SER A 3 -40.93 -10.04 -8.47
C SER A 3 -40.60 -11.55 -8.48
N ASP A 4 -41.61 -12.36 -8.73
CA ASP A 4 -41.54 -13.83 -8.93
C ASP A 4 -40.59 -14.27 -10.06
N TRP A 5 -40.05 -13.33 -10.86
CA TRP A 5 -39.13 -13.66 -11.95
C TRP A 5 -37.75 -14.15 -11.46
N LEU A 6 -37.25 -13.70 -10.30
CA LEU A 6 -35.99 -14.18 -9.74
C LEU A 6 -36.02 -15.66 -9.34
N ARG A 7 -37.19 -16.18 -8.93
CA ARG A 7 -37.36 -17.59 -8.58
C ARG A 7 -37.24 -18.54 -9.78
N GLN A 8 -37.47 -18.05 -11.01
CA GLN A 8 -37.26 -18.84 -12.21
C GLN A 8 -35.79 -19.10 -12.55
N PHE A 9 -34.88 -18.27 -12.02
CA PHE A 9 -33.45 -18.36 -12.33
C PHE A 9 -32.65 -19.09 -11.23
N PHE A 10 -33.20 -19.25 -10.02
CA PHE A 10 -32.55 -19.92 -8.90
C PHE A 10 -33.52 -20.93 -8.26
N PRO A 11 -33.76 -22.11 -8.89
CA PRO A 11 -34.78 -23.06 -8.44
C PRO A 11 -34.41 -23.88 -7.19
N HIS A 12 -33.22 -23.68 -6.61
CA HIS A 12 -32.80 -24.43 -5.42
C HIS A 12 -32.75 -23.54 -4.18
N GLU A 13 -33.81 -23.58 -3.37
CA GLU A 13 -33.71 -23.31 -1.95
C GLU A 13 -32.80 -24.38 -1.34
N HIS A 14 -31.71 -23.97 -0.70
CA HIS A 14 -30.87 -24.87 0.05
C HIS A 14 -31.66 -25.42 1.24
N ASP A 15 -32.11 -26.65 1.14
CA ASP A 15 -32.44 -27.46 2.29
C ASP A 15 -31.17 -27.66 3.13
N ALA A 16 -31.22 -27.18 4.36
CA ALA A 16 -30.17 -27.31 5.34
C ALA A 16 -30.11 -28.75 5.87
N GLN A 17 -29.62 -29.68 5.06
CA GLN A 17 -29.22 -31.03 5.50
C GLN A 17 -28.24 -31.66 4.51
N CYS A 18 -26.96 -31.29 4.63
CA CYS A 18 -25.85 -32.15 4.21
C CYS A 18 -24.73 -32.05 5.22
N GLY A 19 -24.88 -32.81 6.29
CA GLY A 19 -23.77 -33.19 7.16
C GLY A 19 -22.89 -34.19 6.41
N HIS A 20 -21.80 -33.75 5.80
CA HIS A 20 -20.70 -34.65 5.48
C HIS A 20 -19.70 -34.64 6.63
N VAL A 21 -19.78 -35.71 7.41
CA VAL A 21 -18.74 -36.12 8.36
C VAL A 21 -17.51 -36.49 7.53
N PHE A 22 -16.42 -35.75 7.71
CA PHE A 22 -15.11 -36.14 7.21
C PHE A 22 -14.58 -37.26 8.10
N ASP A 23 -14.35 -38.45 7.52
CA ASP A 23 -13.68 -39.58 8.19
C ASP A 23 -12.15 -39.36 8.06
N PRO A 24 -11.39 -39.27 9.16
CA PRO A 24 -9.95 -39.01 9.10
C PRO A 24 -9.06 -40.25 8.89
N ALA A 25 -9.62 -41.41 8.49
CA ALA A 25 -8.91 -42.68 8.46
C ALA A 25 -8.56 -43.19 7.06
N ALA A 26 -8.08 -42.34 6.14
CA ALA A 26 -7.47 -42.82 4.87
C ALA A 26 -6.48 -41.82 4.30
N ALA A 27 -5.26 -41.74 4.88
CA ALA A 27 -4.09 -41.18 4.21
C ALA A 27 -2.88 -42.11 4.43
N PRO A 28 -2.11 -42.38 3.37
CA PRO A 28 -0.89 -43.21 3.48
C PRO A 28 0.22 -42.42 4.16
N GLU A 29 0.96 -43.12 5.04
CA GLU A 29 2.14 -42.61 5.72
C GLU A 29 3.27 -42.30 4.72
N GLY A 30 3.66 -41.00 4.71
CA GLY A 30 4.86 -40.53 4.03
C GLY A 30 5.50 -39.47 4.92
N GLU A 31 6.68 -39.77 5.43
CA GLU A 31 7.51 -38.90 6.29
C GLU A 31 7.80 -37.58 5.60
N THR A 32 7.29 -36.47 6.16
CA THR A 32 7.81 -35.12 5.93
C THR A 32 7.86 -34.39 7.26
N GLY A 33 9.08 -34.01 7.66
CA GLY A 33 9.32 -33.29 8.90
C GLY A 33 8.59 -31.96 8.93
N GLU A 34 7.65 -31.83 9.85
CA GLU A 34 6.95 -30.56 10.15
C GLU A 34 7.92 -29.55 10.78
N VAL A 35 8.19 -28.48 10.05
CA VAL A 35 8.78 -27.27 10.62
C VAL A 35 7.65 -26.42 11.18
N SER A 36 7.53 -26.34 12.49
CA SER A 36 6.52 -25.57 13.19
C SER A 36 6.63 -24.07 12.83
N ARG A 37 5.49 -23.41 12.61
CA ARG A 37 5.39 -21.96 12.39
C ARG A 37 6.05 -21.10 13.47
N ARG A 38 6.33 -21.65 14.64
CA ARG A 38 7.06 -20.98 15.73
C ARG A 38 8.57 -20.95 15.51
N ASP A 39 9.13 -21.87 14.73
CA ASP A 39 10.57 -21.98 14.54
C ASP A 39 11.09 -21.09 13.40
N PHE A 40 10.24 -20.73 12.45
CA PHE A 40 10.59 -19.83 11.35
C PHE A 40 10.86 -18.38 11.82
N VAL A 41 10.24 -17.96 12.92
CA VAL A 41 10.44 -16.60 13.48
C VAL A 41 11.71 -16.49 14.32
N LYS A 42 12.30 -17.62 14.74
CA LYS A 42 13.48 -17.63 15.61
C LYS A 42 14.82 -17.66 14.88
N THR A 43 14.85 -18.02 13.60
CA THR A 43 16.09 -18.23 12.83
C THR A 43 16.65 -16.97 12.16
N GLY A 44 15.97 -15.85 12.26
CA GLY A 44 16.39 -14.57 11.66
C GLY A 44 17.28 -13.66 12.50
N PHE A 45 17.47 -13.96 13.79
CA PHE A 45 18.24 -13.08 14.69
C PHE A 45 19.15 -13.85 15.64
N ALA A 46 20.18 -14.52 15.12
CA ALA A 46 21.27 -15.02 15.96
C ALA A 46 22.57 -15.13 15.16
N ALA A 47 23.28 -14.04 15.05
CA ALA A 47 24.72 -14.07 14.79
C ALA A 47 25.40 -12.97 15.59
N GLY A 48 26.12 -13.37 16.62
CA GLY A 48 27.12 -12.55 17.27
C GLY A 48 26.87 -12.25 18.75
N VAL A 49 27.32 -13.11 19.63
CA VAL A 49 28.29 -12.84 20.71
C VAL A 49 28.60 -14.16 21.40
N ALA A 50 29.80 -14.66 21.21
CA ALA A 50 30.41 -15.67 22.05
C ALA A 50 31.74 -15.10 22.57
N ALA A 51 31.88 -14.99 23.86
CA ALA A 51 33.11 -15.30 24.62
C ALA A 51 33.08 -14.72 26.04
N GLY A 52 33.43 -15.57 27.01
CA GLY A 52 33.99 -15.10 28.26
C GLY A 52 33.28 -15.54 29.55
N LEU A 53 33.38 -16.83 29.89
CA LEU A 53 33.17 -17.33 31.28
C LEU A 53 34.49 -17.23 32.04
N THR A 54 34.55 -16.40 33.10
CA THR A 54 35.46 -16.65 34.23
C THR A 54 34.66 -16.44 35.51
N ALA A 55 34.82 -17.42 36.40
CA ALA A 55 34.13 -17.48 37.69
C ALA A 55 34.74 -16.49 38.71
N GLY A 56 33.92 -15.94 39.58
CA GLY A 56 34.40 -15.22 40.77
C GLY A 56 33.32 -14.37 41.43
N GLY A 57 32.82 -14.78 42.62
CA GLY A 57 32.36 -13.92 43.66
C GLY A 57 30.89 -13.45 43.63
N ILE A 58 30.07 -14.17 44.40
CA ILE A 58 28.71 -13.70 44.75
C ILE A 58 28.83 -12.52 45.72
N VAL A 59 28.57 -11.31 45.23
CA VAL A 59 28.20 -10.13 46.04
C VAL A 59 26.76 -9.82 45.65
N ALA A 60 25.85 -10.05 46.60
CA ALA A 60 24.46 -9.63 46.45
C ALA A 60 24.40 -8.08 46.46
N GLN A 61 24.45 -7.49 45.28
CA GLN A 61 24.06 -6.09 45.10
C GLN A 61 22.54 -6.09 44.88
N THR A 62 21.82 -5.52 45.81
CA THR A 62 20.45 -5.06 45.62
C THR A 62 20.47 -4.00 44.50
N GLN A 63 20.26 -4.43 43.27
CA GLN A 63 19.95 -3.51 42.17
C GLN A 63 18.60 -2.87 42.48
N GLN A 64 18.64 -1.61 42.94
CA GLN A 64 17.47 -0.75 42.82
C GLN A 64 17.04 -0.78 41.34
N ALA A 65 15.85 -1.29 41.09
CA ALA A 65 15.24 -1.19 39.78
C ALA A 65 15.15 0.31 39.43
N GLN A 66 16.09 0.78 38.62
CA GLN A 66 15.96 2.10 38.01
C GLN A 66 14.65 2.06 37.21
N ALA A 67 13.70 2.90 37.61
CA ALA A 67 12.49 3.10 36.83
C ALA A 67 12.93 3.51 35.42
N GLN A 68 12.76 2.58 34.46
CA GLN A 68 13.00 2.87 33.06
C GLN A 68 12.12 4.08 32.69
N ALA A 69 12.77 5.13 32.18
CA ALA A 69 12.02 6.24 31.61
C ALA A 69 10.94 5.69 30.66
N PRO A 70 9.73 6.25 30.68
CA PRO A 70 8.68 5.78 29.81
C PRO A 70 9.21 5.72 28.38
N PRO A 71 8.94 4.63 27.65
CA PRO A 71 9.46 4.46 26.30
C PRO A 71 9.03 5.65 25.45
N GLN A 72 10.02 6.42 24.98
CA GLN A 72 9.77 7.59 24.16
C GLN A 72 9.09 7.17 22.86
N ASN A 73 8.20 8.02 22.35
CA ASN A 73 7.62 7.85 21.03
C ASN A 73 8.76 7.84 19.99
N PRO A 74 8.95 6.73 19.22
CA PRO A 74 10.08 6.58 18.30
C PRO A 74 10.07 7.59 17.15
N MET A 75 8.93 8.27 16.93
CA MET A 75 8.80 9.34 15.93
C MET A 75 9.09 10.73 16.52
N GLY A 76 9.47 10.83 17.81
CA GLY A 76 9.84 12.06 18.48
C GLY A 76 8.68 13.00 18.83
N ARG A 77 7.48 12.73 18.35
CA ARG A 77 6.26 13.50 18.64
C ARG A 77 5.00 12.65 18.47
N ASP A 78 3.93 13.03 19.13
CA ASP A 78 2.61 12.46 18.88
C ASP A 78 2.01 13.03 17.57
N TRP A 79 1.16 12.24 16.92
CA TRP A 79 0.47 12.59 15.66
C TRP A 79 -1.05 12.56 15.79
N TRP A 80 -1.51 12.57 17.02
CA TRP A 80 -2.93 12.61 17.37
C TRP A 80 -3.23 13.75 18.38
N PRO A 81 -4.45 14.30 18.39
CA PRO A 81 -5.51 14.02 17.41
C PRO A 81 -5.16 14.57 16.03
N SER A 82 -5.84 14.02 15.01
CA SER A 82 -5.73 14.52 13.63
C SER A 82 -6.19 15.98 13.53
N PRO A 83 -5.75 16.75 12.52
CA PRO A 83 -6.23 18.11 12.28
C PRO A 83 -7.76 18.19 12.04
N TRP A 84 -8.39 17.08 11.66
CA TRP A 84 -9.82 16.97 11.44
C TRP A 84 -10.57 16.38 12.65
N GLY A 85 -9.89 16.19 13.77
CA GLY A 85 -10.46 15.73 15.04
C GLY A 85 -10.29 14.24 15.31
N ALA A 86 -10.64 13.84 16.53
CA ALA A 86 -10.41 12.48 17.05
C ALA A 86 -11.22 11.38 16.35
N GLN A 87 -12.27 11.74 15.60
CA GLN A 87 -13.10 10.79 14.85
C GLN A 87 -12.70 10.65 13.38
N ASP A 88 -11.62 11.32 12.97
CA ASP A 88 -11.16 11.26 11.59
C ASP A 88 -10.58 9.89 11.25
N GLU A 89 -11.09 9.30 10.17
CA GLU A 89 -10.68 8.01 9.62
C GLU A 89 -10.24 8.07 8.15
N ILE A 90 -10.25 9.27 7.53
CA ILE A 90 -10.02 9.43 6.09
C ILE A 90 -8.84 10.35 5.73
N GLY A 91 -8.25 10.99 6.71
CA GLY A 91 -7.00 11.75 6.59
C GLY A 91 -6.99 12.77 5.45
N ALA A 92 -5.88 12.79 4.73
CA ALA A 92 -5.59 13.79 3.70
C ALA A 92 -6.52 13.75 2.47
N SER A 93 -7.35 12.72 2.29
CA SER A 93 -8.39 12.74 1.27
C SER A 93 -9.37 13.91 1.47
N GLN A 94 -9.48 14.46 2.68
CA GLN A 94 -10.27 15.65 2.98
C GLN A 94 -9.71 16.94 2.37
N ARG A 95 -8.44 16.96 1.96
CA ARG A 95 -7.82 18.09 1.28
C ARG A 95 -8.25 18.22 -0.18
N VAL A 96 -8.88 17.19 -0.73
CA VAL A 96 -9.48 17.23 -2.07
C VAL A 96 -10.85 17.92 -1.97
N THR A 97 -10.82 19.23 -1.87
CA THR A 97 -12.02 20.08 -1.76
C THR A 97 -12.66 20.33 -3.12
N PRO A 98 -13.93 20.80 -3.19
CA PRO A 98 -14.54 21.21 -4.46
C PRO A 98 -13.71 22.25 -5.24
N ALA A 99 -13.06 23.19 -4.54
CA ALA A 99 -12.16 24.16 -5.17
C ALA A 99 -10.94 23.49 -5.81
N LYS A 100 -10.39 22.46 -5.14
CA LYS A 100 -9.28 21.68 -5.65
C LYS A 100 -9.66 20.86 -6.88
N VAL A 101 -10.85 20.29 -6.91
CA VAL A 101 -11.41 19.62 -8.09
C VAL A 101 -11.50 20.57 -9.28
N LEU A 102 -12.04 21.78 -9.06
CA LEU A 102 -12.13 22.81 -10.11
C LEU A 102 -10.76 23.34 -10.55
N GLU A 103 -9.77 23.39 -9.66
CA GLU A 103 -8.39 23.69 -10.02
C GLU A 103 -7.83 22.61 -10.96
N ALA A 104 -7.97 21.35 -10.57
CA ALA A 104 -7.47 20.20 -11.34
C ALA A 104 -8.11 20.11 -12.73
N SER A 105 -9.41 20.37 -12.85
CA SER A 105 -10.11 20.32 -14.14
C SER A 105 -9.54 21.30 -15.17
N LYS A 106 -8.95 22.41 -14.72
CA LYS A 106 -8.30 23.39 -15.61
C LYS A 106 -6.98 22.89 -16.21
N LEU A 107 -6.44 21.78 -15.73
CA LEU A 107 -5.25 21.16 -16.28
C LEU A 107 -5.53 20.30 -17.52
N ILE A 108 -6.81 19.99 -17.75
CA ILE A 108 -7.23 19.25 -18.94
C ILE A 108 -7.20 20.19 -20.14
N LYS A 109 -6.24 20.01 -21.04
CA LYS A 109 -6.04 20.85 -22.22
C LYS A 109 -6.29 20.10 -23.53
N THR A 110 -5.91 18.85 -23.58
CA THR A 110 -6.02 18.00 -24.77
C THR A 110 -7.08 16.93 -24.64
N GLY A 111 -7.48 16.59 -23.40
CA GLY A 111 -8.36 15.47 -23.12
C GLY A 111 -7.66 14.10 -23.23
N LYS A 112 -6.33 14.06 -23.42
CA LYS A 112 -5.59 12.81 -23.48
C LYS A 112 -5.57 12.12 -22.11
N ILE A 113 -5.95 10.84 -22.09
CA ILE A 113 -6.01 10.01 -20.89
C ILE A 113 -4.79 9.09 -20.85
N TYR A 114 -4.13 9.04 -19.71
CA TYR A 114 -3.00 8.16 -19.41
C TYR A 114 -3.42 7.20 -18.30
N PRO A 115 -3.67 5.91 -18.59
CA PRO A 115 -3.83 4.89 -17.55
C PRO A 115 -2.49 4.67 -16.86
N LEU A 116 -2.48 4.75 -15.53
CA LEU A 116 -1.24 4.64 -14.74
C LEU A 116 -1.15 3.29 -14.01
N GLY A 117 -2.24 2.53 -13.94
CA GLY A 117 -2.25 1.23 -13.29
C GLY A 117 -1.56 0.15 -14.11
N MET A 118 -0.87 -0.75 -13.43
CA MET A 118 -0.32 -1.97 -14.04
C MET A 118 -1.40 -3.04 -14.15
N VAL A 119 -1.32 -3.86 -15.18
CA VAL A 119 -2.24 -4.99 -15.35
C VAL A 119 -2.02 -6.01 -14.23
N LEU A 120 -3.12 -6.39 -13.56
CA LEU A 120 -3.12 -7.49 -12.60
C LEU A 120 -3.24 -8.81 -13.35
N GLU A 121 -2.18 -9.59 -13.36
CA GLU A 121 -2.09 -10.86 -14.05
C GLU A 121 -1.10 -11.82 -13.36
N ALA A 122 -1.15 -13.09 -13.71
CA ALA A 122 -0.18 -14.05 -13.20
C ALA A 122 1.26 -13.65 -13.56
N GLY A 123 2.17 -13.86 -12.61
CA GLY A 123 3.60 -13.57 -12.81
C GLY A 123 4.01 -12.11 -12.59
N ILE A 124 3.16 -11.25 -12.04
CA ILE A 124 3.58 -9.93 -11.56
C ILE A 124 4.52 -10.08 -10.35
N PRO A 125 5.41 -9.11 -10.08
CA PRO A 125 6.18 -9.12 -8.85
C PRO A 125 5.24 -8.96 -7.65
N LEU A 126 5.47 -9.77 -6.62
CA LEU A 126 4.71 -9.75 -5.38
C LEU A 126 5.69 -9.64 -4.22
N PHE A 127 5.43 -8.74 -3.29
CA PHE A 127 6.26 -8.56 -2.11
C PHE A 127 5.94 -9.62 -1.04
N GLY A 128 6.98 -10.29 -0.53
CA GLY A 128 6.85 -11.30 0.52
C GLY A 128 6.05 -12.53 0.08
N ALA A 129 5.14 -12.98 0.94
CA ALA A 129 4.34 -14.18 0.71
C ALA A 129 2.97 -13.90 0.07
N ARG A 130 2.81 -12.72 -0.54
CA ARG A 130 1.56 -12.36 -1.23
C ARG A 130 1.32 -13.25 -2.44
N HIS A 131 0.06 -13.45 -2.80
CA HIS A 131 -0.32 -14.24 -3.98
C HIS A 131 -1.41 -13.55 -4.78
N LEU A 132 -1.54 -13.95 -6.04
CA LEU A 132 -2.58 -13.52 -6.95
C LEU A 132 -3.01 -14.69 -7.83
N SER A 133 -4.31 -14.93 -7.86
CA SER A 133 -4.95 -15.84 -8.82
C SER A 133 -6.25 -15.23 -9.33
N ILE A 134 -6.40 -15.21 -10.63
CA ILE A 134 -7.66 -14.87 -11.32
C ILE A 134 -7.98 -16.06 -12.22
N THR A 135 -9.09 -16.73 -11.97
CA THR A 135 -9.45 -17.95 -12.68
C THR A 135 -10.94 -17.92 -13.07
N ILE A 136 -11.25 -18.49 -14.23
CA ILE A 136 -12.62 -18.83 -14.64
C ILE A 136 -12.70 -20.35 -14.58
N PRO A 137 -13.31 -20.94 -13.54
CA PRO A 137 -13.32 -22.39 -13.34
C PRO A 137 -14.24 -23.07 -14.35
N GLY A 138 -13.68 -23.51 -15.49
CA GLY A 138 -14.38 -24.24 -16.52
C GLY A 138 -15.55 -23.46 -17.12
N GLY A 139 -15.28 -22.50 -17.99
CA GLY A 139 -16.33 -21.65 -18.61
C GLY A 139 -17.20 -22.37 -19.63
N PRO A 140 -18.43 -21.89 -19.85
CA PRO A 140 -19.10 -20.83 -19.12
C PRO A 140 -19.48 -21.26 -17.70
N THR A 141 -19.47 -20.29 -16.74
CA THR A 141 -19.78 -20.55 -15.32
C THR A 141 -21.28 -20.68 -15.08
N GLY A 142 -22.11 -20.17 -15.98
CA GLY A 142 -23.57 -20.34 -15.92
C GLY A 142 -24.25 -20.21 -17.26
N GLY A 143 -25.47 -20.70 -17.31
CA GLY A 143 -26.31 -20.82 -18.52
C GLY A 143 -26.52 -22.28 -18.97
N PRO A 144 -27.34 -22.52 -20.04
CA PRO A 144 -28.07 -21.51 -20.82
C PRO A 144 -29.31 -20.96 -20.11
N PHE A 145 -29.57 -19.66 -20.30
CA PHE A 145 -30.78 -19.02 -19.79
C PHE A 145 -31.71 -18.64 -20.97
N GLY A 146 -33.01 -18.87 -20.77
CA GLY A 146 -34.05 -18.47 -21.70
C GLY A 146 -33.96 -19.13 -23.08
N THR A 147 -34.85 -18.75 -23.96
CA THR A 147 -34.92 -19.29 -25.33
C THR A 147 -33.80 -18.80 -26.25
N HIS A 148 -33.09 -17.76 -25.83
CA HIS A 148 -31.92 -17.19 -26.53
C HIS A 148 -30.60 -17.80 -26.10
N ASN A 149 -30.61 -18.78 -25.17
CA ASN A 149 -29.44 -19.55 -24.73
C ASN A 149 -28.28 -18.66 -24.25
N LEU A 150 -28.54 -17.70 -23.33
CA LEU A 150 -27.53 -16.84 -22.77
C LEU A 150 -26.60 -17.62 -21.82
N TYR A 151 -25.31 -17.40 -21.95
CA TYR A 151 -24.28 -17.89 -21.03
C TYR A 151 -23.52 -16.71 -20.42
N TYR A 152 -22.86 -16.94 -19.26
CA TYR A 152 -21.96 -15.96 -18.64
C TYR A 152 -20.71 -16.62 -18.08
N ASN A 153 -19.69 -15.81 -17.85
CA ASN A 153 -18.47 -16.18 -17.13
C ASN A 153 -18.25 -15.23 -15.98
N ASP A 154 -18.02 -15.80 -14.81
CA ASP A 154 -17.56 -15.08 -13.63
C ASP A 154 -16.18 -15.60 -13.26
N GLU A 155 -15.28 -14.69 -12.90
CA GLU A 155 -13.96 -15.02 -12.41
C GLU A 155 -13.95 -15.17 -10.90
N MET A 156 -13.07 -16.01 -10.42
CA MET A 156 -12.67 -16.10 -9.02
C MET A 156 -11.36 -15.34 -8.83
N PHE A 157 -11.34 -14.45 -7.84
CA PHE A 157 -10.14 -13.76 -7.41
C PHE A 157 -9.68 -14.31 -6.05
N SER A 158 -8.38 -14.64 -5.95
CA SER A 158 -7.71 -14.97 -4.69
C SER A 158 -6.41 -14.20 -4.59
N GLY A 159 -6.21 -13.49 -3.49
CA GLY A 159 -5.01 -12.66 -3.29
C GLY A 159 -5.21 -11.57 -2.24
N GLU A 160 -4.13 -10.90 -1.90
CA GLU A 160 -4.13 -9.73 -1.01
C GLU A 160 -4.59 -8.50 -1.79
N ILE A 161 -5.89 -8.44 -2.10
CA ILE A 161 -6.50 -7.51 -3.07
C ILE A 161 -6.10 -6.03 -2.89
N GLY A 162 -5.87 -5.59 -1.67
CA GLY A 162 -5.50 -4.21 -1.36
C GLY A 162 -4.00 -3.93 -1.35
N GLN A 163 -3.17 -4.96 -1.62
CA GLN A 163 -1.72 -4.92 -1.39
C GLN A 163 -0.90 -5.57 -2.52
N ILE A 164 -1.45 -5.63 -3.73
CA ILE A 164 -0.81 -6.19 -4.91
C ILE A 164 -1.04 -5.33 -6.15
N GLY A 165 -0.08 -5.35 -7.07
CA GLY A 165 -0.15 -4.57 -8.30
C GLY A 165 -0.09 -3.06 -8.03
N SER A 166 -0.79 -2.29 -8.86
CA SER A 166 -1.02 -0.87 -8.57
C SER A 166 -2.00 -0.75 -7.42
N GLN A 167 -1.49 -0.40 -6.26
CA GLN A 167 -2.22 -0.40 -4.99
C GLN A 167 -2.21 0.97 -4.34
N PHE A 168 -3.26 1.24 -3.58
CA PHE A 168 -3.45 2.47 -2.82
C PHE A 168 -3.59 2.13 -1.35
N ASP A 169 -2.68 2.63 -0.54
CA ASP A 169 -2.63 2.36 0.89
C ASP A 169 -3.60 3.22 1.68
N GLY A 170 -4.43 2.54 2.44
CA GLY A 170 -5.30 3.14 3.45
C GLY A 170 -4.58 3.39 4.77
N LEU A 171 -5.23 4.18 5.63
CA LEU A 171 -4.67 4.63 6.92
C LEU A 171 -4.56 3.51 7.97
N GLY A 172 -5.19 2.37 7.72
CA GLY A 172 -5.07 1.17 8.55
C GLY A 172 -3.95 0.22 8.11
N HIS A 173 -3.14 0.59 7.09
CA HIS A 173 -2.07 -0.26 6.58
C HIS A 173 -0.84 -0.26 7.49
N ILE A 174 -0.39 0.91 7.94
CA ILE A 174 0.84 1.09 8.69
C ILE A 174 0.56 1.59 10.12
N ALA A 175 1.30 1.05 11.06
CA ALA A 175 1.25 1.44 12.48
C ALA A 175 2.63 1.50 13.11
N ILE A 176 2.74 2.19 14.22
CA ILE A 176 3.98 2.37 14.98
C ILE A 176 3.75 1.94 16.42
N LYS A 177 4.68 1.17 16.98
CA LYS A 177 4.64 0.84 18.40
C LYS A 177 5.13 2.03 19.23
N VAL A 178 4.24 2.56 20.08
CA VAL A 178 4.57 3.63 21.05
C VAL A 178 4.35 3.07 22.46
N GLY A 179 5.42 2.96 23.20
CA GLY A 179 5.37 2.25 24.47
C GLY A 179 4.99 0.78 24.29
N ASN A 180 3.92 0.37 24.93
CA ASN A 180 3.41 -1.00 24.83
C ASN A 180 2.26 -1.16 23.81
N GLU A 181 1.84 -0.08 23.14
CA GLU A 181 0.71 -0.08 22.21
C GLU A 181 1.15 0.11 20.77
N VAL A 182 0.49 -0.60 19.85
CA VAL A 182 0.56 -0.34 18.41
C VAL A 182 -0.47 0.73 18.08
N ARG A 183 0.00 1.85 17.47
CA ARG A 183 -0.82 3.01 17.13
C ARG A 183 -0.79 3.29 15.64
N TYR A 184 -1.97 3.44 15.09
CA TYR A 184 -2.26 3.81 13.71
C TYR A 184 -2.45 5.32 13.56
N TYR A 185 -2.88 5.73 12.38
CA TYR A 185 -3.29 7.10 12.12
C TYR A 185 -4.29 7.57 13.19
N ASN A 186 -4.21 8.87 13.51
CA ASN A 186 -5.03 9.52 14.54
C ASN A 186 -4.88 8.89 15.95
N GLY A 187 -3.77 8.17 16.21
CA GLY A 187 -3.47 7.55 17.48
C GLY A 187 -4.35 6.36 17.86
N LEU A 188 -5.17 5.85 16.94
CA LEU A 188 -6.02 4.69 17.17
C LEU A 188 -5.17 3.46 17.50
N THR A 189 -5.56 2.72 18.53
CA THR A 189 -4.82 1.54 18.99
C THR A 189 -5.19 0.29 18.18
N GLN A 190 -4.33 -0.74 18.25
CA GLN A 190 -4.61 -2.04 17.61
C GLN A 190 -5.97 -2.61 18.03
N SER A 191 -6.37 -2.47 19.29
CA SER A 191 -7.66 -2.96 19.77
C SER A 191 -8.86 -2.22 19.19
N GLN A 192 -8.68 -0.96 18.76
CA GLN A 192 -9.71 -0.16 18.12
C GLN A 192 -9.79 -0.40 16.61
N VAL A 193 -8.65 -0.68 15.98
CA VAL A 193 -8.53 -0.82 14.52
C VAL A 193 -8.64 -2.26 14.06
N GLY A 194 -8.02 -3.19 14.80
CA GLY A 194 -7.92 -4.59 14.39
C GLY A 194 -9.24 -5.35 14.41
N GLY A 195 -9.35 -6.34 13.53
CA GLY A 195 -10.45 -7.29 13.50
C GLY A 195 -10.12 -8.48 12.62
N ALA A 196 -10.52 -9.68 13.04
CA ALA A 196 -10.25 -10.92 12.30
C ALA A 196 -10.92 -10.94 10.91
N TYR A 197 -11.99 -10.18 10.75
CA TYR A 197 -12.77 -10.10 9.51
C TYR A 197 -12.66 -8.73 8.85
N GLY A 198 -11.53 -8.06 9.02
CA GLY A 198 -11.25 -6.73 8.50
C GLY A 198 -11.16 -5.66 9.58
N LEU A 199 -10.65 -4.50 9.18
CA LEU A 199 -10.48 -3.35 10.06
C LEU A 199 -11.83 -2.81 10.53
N GLN A 200 -11.94 -2.52 11.81
CA GLN A 200 -13.13 -1.91 12.43
C GLN A 200 -13.15 -0.39 12.23
N LYS A 201 -11.95 0.21 12.12
CA LYS A 201 -11.69 1.63 11.84
C LYS A 201 -10.60 1.75 10.79
N LEU A 202 -10.51 2.90 10.15
CA LEU A 202 -9.52 3.21 9.12
C LEU A 202 -9.63 2.33 7.85
N GLY A 203 -10.76 1.65 7.65
CA GLY A 203 -10.98 0.84 6.47
C GLY A 203 -11.04 1.69 5.21
N ILE A 204 -10.49 1.17 4.11
CA ILE A 204 -10.36 1.90 2.82
C ILE A 204 -11.70 2.38 2.25
N HIS A 205 -12.80 1.70 2.58
CA HIS A 205 -14.15 2.05 2.15
C HIS A 205 -14.65 3.42 2.63
N ASN A 206 -14.00 4.01 3.63
CA ASN A 206 -14.31 5.34 4.14
C ASN A 206 -13.61 6.45 3.32
N VAL A 207 -12.51 6.13 2.61
CA VAL A 207 -11.70 7.10 1.88
C VAL A 207 -12.47 7.65 0.68
N ARG A 208 -12.43 8.96 0.50
CA ARG A 208 -13.15 9.65 -0.59
C ARG A 208 -12.45 9.44 -1.94
N PRO A 209 -13.20 9.51 -3.04
CA PRO A 209 -12.63 9.60 -4.38
C PRO A 209 -11.69 10.79 -4.53
N PHE A 210 -10.65 10.62 -5.33
CA PHE A 210 -9.70 11.66 -5.67
C PHE A 210 -9.98 12.18 -7.08
N PHE A 211 -10.08 13.49 -7.21
CA PHE A 211 -9.90 14.22 -8.45
C PHE A 211 -9.16 15.51 -8.10
N THR A 212 -7.85 15.54 -8.37
CA THR A 212 -6.99 16.61 -7.90
C THR A 212 -5.82 16.84 -8.85
N ARG A 213 -5.03 17.90 -8.62
CA ARG A 213 -3.78 18.12 -9.36
C ARG A 213 -2.79 17.02 -9.05
N GLY A 214 -2.32 16.31 -10.09
CA GLY A 214 -1.19 15.41 -10.07
C GLY A 214 0.08 16.10 -10.57
N ILE A 215 1.22 15.75 -9.98
CA ILE A 215 2.54 16.25 -10.34
C ILE A 215 3.44 15.05 -10.58
N LEU A 216 4.05 14.96 -11.75
CA LEU A 216 5.13 14.02 -12.04
C LEU A 216 6.46 14.66 -11.69
N LEU A 217 7.21 14.06 -10.79
CA LEU A 217 8.62 14.33 -10.56
C LEU A 217 9.46 13.30 -11.33
N ASP A 218 9.85 13.65 -12.54
CA ASP A 218 10.64 12.79 -13.42
C ASP A 218 12.13 12.87 -13.06
N VAL A 219 12.48 12.28 -11.93
CA VAL A 219 13.85 12.29 -11.39
C VAL A 219 14.79 11.50 -12.31
N LEU A 220 14.29 10.42 -12.93
CA LEU A 220 15.10 9.68 -13.90
C LEU A 220 15.52 10.55 -15.08
N ALA A 221 14.65 11.39 -15.61
CA ALA A 221 15.01 12.30 -16.71
C ALA A 221 16.00 13.37 -16.27
N LEU A 222 16.03 13.76 -14.98
CA LEU A 222 17.04 14.65 -14.43
C LEU A 222 18.41 13.95 -14.34
N LYS A 223 18.45 12.72 -13.85
CA LYS A 223 19.70 11.98 -13.60
C LYS A 223 20.25 11.28 -14.85
N GLY A 224 19.39 10.93 -15.79
CA GLY A 224 19.74 10.15 -16.97
C GLY A 224 19.81 8.65 -16.70
N GLY A 225 20.09 7.89 -17.75
CA GLY A 225 20.14 6.42 -17.70
C GLY A 225 18.78 5.77 -17.98
N ASP A 226 18.75 4.44 -17.85
CA ASP A 226 17.53 3.66 -18.10
C ASP A 226 16.63 3.58 -16.87
N ARG A 227 17.22 3.45 -15.69
CA ARG A 227 16.55 3.46 -14.37
C ARG A 227 17.50 3.99 -13.32
N LEU A 228 16.96 4.51 -12.21
CA LEU A 228 17.79 4.83 -11.05
C LEU A 228 18.30 3.55 -10.39
N PRO A 229 19.50 3.58 -9.78
CA PRO A 229 20.01 2.44 -9.02
C PRO A 229 19.03 2.04 -7.89
N ILE A 230 18.93 0.76 -7.62
CA ILE A 230 18.28 0.26 -6.38
C ILE A 230 18.93 0.99 -5.19
N ASN A 231 18.15 1.35 -4.21
CA ASN A 231 18.57 2.14 -3.04
C ASN A 231 19.00 3.60 -3.30
N TYR A 232 18.75 4.14 -4.51
CA TYR A 232 18.96 5.56 -4.74
C TYR A 232 17.96 6.38 -3.92
N VAL A 233 18.48 7.16 -2.96
CA VAL A 233 17.65 8.05 -2.14
C VAL A 233 17.48 9.38 -2.88
N ILE A 234 16.27 9.67 -3.32
CA ILE A 234 15.90 10.95 -3.93
C ILE A 234 15.93 12.02 -2.84
N THR A 235 16.78 13.01 -3.03
CA THR A 235 16.98 14.12 -2.10
C THR A 235 16.04 15.29 -2.40
N LEU A 236 15.91 16.21 -1.46
CA LEU A 236 15.16 17.46 -1.69
C LEU A 236 15.77 18.30 -2.81
N ASP A 237 17.10 18.29 -2.94
CA ASP A 237 17.79 18.98 -4.05
C ASP A 237 17.42 18.36 -5.39
N ASP A 238 17.35 17.02 -5.50
CA ASP A 238 16.86 16.34 -6.70
C ASP A 238 15.45 16.77 -7.06
N VAL A 239 14.57 16.86 -6.07
CA VAL A 239 13.19 17.33 -6.26
C VAL A 239 13.17 18.76 -6.79
N MET A 240 13.93 19.67 -6.17
CA MET A 240 13.96 21.07 -6.58
C MET A 240 14.57 21.25 -7.96
N GLN A 241 15.60 20.47 -8.31
CA GLN A 241 16.17 20.48 -9.65
C GLN A 241 15.19 19.93 -10.69
N THR A 242 14.47 18.88 -10.35
CA THR A 242 13.43 18.29 -11.21
C THR A 242 12.33 19.29 -11.50
N LEU A 243 11.77 19.94 -10.48
CA LEU A 243 10.75 20.98 -10.64
C LEU A 243 11.21 22.14 -11.51
N ARG A 244 12.45 22.64 -11.29
CA ARG A 244 13.02 23.71 -12.14
C ARG A 244 13.17 23.27 -13.59
N ARG A 245 13.69 22.05 -13.83
CA ARG A 245 13.86 21.50 -15.17
C ARG A 245 12.52 21.35 -15.91
N GLN A 246 11.49 20.95 -15.19
CA GLN A 246 10.15 20.74 -15.74
C GLN A 246 9.35 22.03 -15.91
N GLY A 247 9.76 23.12 -15.27
CA GLY A 247 8.99 24.34 -15.20
C GLY A 247 7.69 24.18 -14.39
N THR A 248 7.68 23.21 -13.48
CA THR A 248 6.50 22.84 -12.67
C THR A 248 6.56 23.57 -11.34
N ARG A 249 5.43 24.13 -10.89
CA ARG A 249 5.34 24.74 -9.56
C ARG A 249 5.37 23.65 -8.47
N GLU A 250 5.88 24.02 -7.30
CA GLU A 250 5.93 23.13 -6.15
C GLU A 250 4.55 22.53 -5.82
N PRO A 251 4.53 21.34 -5.20
CA PRO A 251 3.30 20.78 -4.65
C PRO A 251 2.66 21.68 -3.59
N GLY A 252 1.35 21.63 -3.50
CA GLY A 252 0.57 22.32 -2.49
C GLY A 252 -0.47 21.42 -1.85
N GLU A 253 -1.30 22.01 -0.99
CA GLU A 253 -2.32 21.30 -0.25
C GLU A 253 -3.29 20.57 -1.18
N GLY A 254 -3.49 19.27 -0.93
CA GLY A 254 -4.39 18.43 -1.69
C GLY A 254 -3.85 17.88 -3.02
N ASP A 255 -2.61 18.23 -3.40
CA ASP A 255 -1.98 17.66 -4.59
C ASP A 255 -1.59 16.19 -4.41
N VAL A 256 -1.37 15.50 -5.51
CA VAL A 256 -0.75 14.19 -5.58
C VAL A 256 0.61 14.31 -6.25
N VAL A 257 1.64 13.71 -5.67
CA VAL A 257 3.02 13.77 -6.19
C VAL A 257 3.49 12.38 -6.52
N MET A 258 3.94 12.17 -7.76
CA MET A 258 4.42 10.90 -8.26
C MET A 258 5.88 10.97 -8.67
N PHE A 259 6.69 10.03 -8.18
CA PHE A 259 8.11 9.90 -8.49
C PHE A 259 8.33 8.89 -9.60
N ARG A 260 8.97 9.30 -10.71
CA ARG A 260 9.41 8.40 -11.76
C ARG A 260 10.89 8.11 -11.60
N THR A 261 11.19 6.84 -11.39
CA THR A 261 12.55 6.30 -11.19
C THR A 261 12.98 5.36 -12.30
N GLY A 262 12.03 4.87 -13.10
CA GLY A 262 12.22 3.83 -14.12
C GLY A 262 12.25 2.42 -13.57
N HIS A 263 12.01 2.22 -12.26
CA HIS A 263 12.04 0.90 -11.63
C HIS A 263 10.97 -0.04 -12.19
N ILE A 264 9.81 0.50 -12.55
CA ILE A 264 8.70 -0.24 -13.19
C ILE A 264 9.11 -0.98 -14.47
N LYS A 265 10.20 -0.59 -15.12
CA LYS A 265 10.71 -1.25 -16.33
C LYS A 265 11.17 -2.68 -16.08
N LEU A 266 11.42 -3.06 -14.81
CA LEU A 266 11.71 -4.42 -14.39
C LEU A 266 10.46 -5.31 -14.29
N TRP A 267 9.28 -4.69 -14.21
CA TRP A 267 8.01 -5.39 -14.03
C TRP A 267 7.81 -6.51 -15.05
N LYS A 268 7.65 -7.76 -14.57
CA LYS A 268 7.58 -9.00 -15.36
C LYS A 268 8.78 -9.32 -16.25
N LYS A 269 9.80 -8.47 -16.27
CA LYS A 269 11.06 -8.75 -16.99
C LYS A 269 12.08 -9.36 -16.06
N ASP A 270 12.20 -8.83 -14.86
CA ASP A 270 13.08 -9.34 -13.81
C ASP A 270 12.45 -9.05 -12.43
N ASN A 271 11.51 -9.90 -12.02
CA ASN A 271 10.84 -9.76 -10.74
C ASN A 271 11.78 -10.00 -9.55
N VAL A 272 12.86 -10.74 -9.74
CA VAL A 272 13.87 -10.98 -8.71
C VAL A 272 14.61 -9.68 -8.41
N GLU A 273 15.08 -9.00 -9.46
CA GLU A 273 15.74 -7.70 -9.32
C GLU A 273 14.74 -6.64 -8.81
N TYR A 274 13.51 -6.65 -9.31
CA TYR A 274 12.44 -5.74 -8.87
C TYR A 274 12.22 -5.78 -7.34
N ASN A 275 12.21 -6.97 -6.75
CA ASN A 275 11.91 -7.19 -5.34
C ASN A 275 13.13 -7.05 -4.40
N LYS A 276 14.36 -6.88 -4.92
CA LYS A 276 15.56 -6.71 -4.07
C LYS A 276 15.58 -5.40 -3.30
N GLY A 277 14.89 -4.41 -3.81
CA GLY A 277 14.84 -3.05 -3.29
C GLY A 277 14.49 -2.08 -4.41
N GLU A 278 14.44 -0.79 -4.11
CA GLU A 278 14.02 0.22 -5.07
C GLU A 278 14.60 1.61 -4.77
N PRO A 279 14.69 2.49 -5.78
CA PRO A 279 14.95 3.91 -5.56
C PRO A 279 13.68 4.62 -5.11
N GLY A 280 13.81 5.71 -4.35
CA GLY A 280 12.66 6.52 -3.96
C GLY A 280 13.04 7.68 -3.06
N PRO A 281 12.08 8.55 -2.69
CA PRO A 281 12.32 9.65 -1.79
C PRO A 281 12.78 9.20 -0.41
N GLY A 282 13.68 10.00 0.18
CA GLY A 282 14.13 9.82 1.55
C GLY A 282 13.29 10.62 2.55
N LYS A 283 13.62 10.47 3.82
CA LYS A 283 12.93 11.08 4.96
C LYS A 283 12.77 12.60 4.84
N THR A 284 13.79 13.30 4.34
CA THR A 284 13.74 14.77 4.18
C THR A 284 12.64 15.16 3.19
N VAL A 285 12.52 14.45 2.08
CA VAL A 285 11.45 14.67 1.09
C VAL A 285 10.10 14.30 1.67
N ALA A 286 10.02 13.20 2.44
CA ALA A 286 8.77 12.79 3.08
C ALA A 286 8.23 13.87 4.03
N ASN A 287 9.09 14.44 4.88
CA ASN A 287 8.71 15.53 5.76
C ASN A 287 8.35 16.83 5.01
N TRP A 288 9.06 17.13 3.92
CA TRP A 288 8.75 18.28 3.08
C TRP A 288 7.37 18.15 2.44
N LEU A 289 7.04 16.98 1.86
CA LEU A 289 5.71 16.71 1.29
C LEU A 289 4.61 16.77 2.35
N ALA A 290 4.86 16.26 3.54
CA ALA A 290 3.93 16.38 4.67
C ALA A 290 3.70 17.86 5.04
N GLY A 291 4.76 18.67 5.04
CA GLY A 291 4.67 20.14 5.24
C GLY A 291 3.92 20.86 4.13
N LYS A 292 3.98 20.36 2.87
CA LYS A 292 3.19 20.84 1.74
C LYS A 292 1.72 20.40 1.80
N LYS A 293 1.38 19.51 2.74
CA LYS A 293 0.02 18.98 2.95
C LYS A 293 -0.55 18.28 1.71
N VAL A 294 0.27 17.52 1.00
CA VAL A 294 -0.22 16.74 -0.14
C VAL A 294 -1.27 15.71 0.31
N ALA A 295 -2.11 15.27 -0.61
CA ALA A 295 -3.15 14.29 -0.30
C ALA A 295 -2.67 12.84 -0.49
N CYS A 296 -1.78 12.63 -1.46
CA CYS A 296 -1.24 11.32 -1.77
C CYS A 296 0.18 11.45 -2.35
N VAL A 297 1.01 10.46 -2.12
CA VAL A 297 2.33 10.31 -2.73
C VAL A 297 2.35 9.00 -3.50
N GLY A 298 2.95 8.98 -4.69
CA GLY A 298 3.04 7.77 -5.50
C GLY A 298 4.38 7.61 -6.22
N GLY A 299 4.54 6.46 -6.86
CA GLY A 299 5.74 6.15 -7.62
C GLY A 299 5.58 4.93 -8.51
N ASP A 300 6.61 4.73 -9.33
CA ASP A 300 6.74 3.58 -10.22
C ASP A 300 7.46 2.39 -9.56
N CYS A 301 7.35 2.29 -8.23
CA CYS A 301 7.98 1.32 -7.35
C CYS A 301 6.96 0.69 -6.41
N TRP A 302 7.34 -0.39 -5.67
CA TRP A 302 6.45 -1.16 -4.81
C TRP A 302 6.34 -0.66 -3.35
N ALA A 303 7.12 0.35 -2.94
CA ALA A 303 7.03 1.04 -1.66
C ALA A 303 7.14 2.57 -1.77
N VAL A 304 7.29 3.10 -2.99
CA VAL A 304 7.49 4.53 -3.28
C VAL A 304 8.78 5.10 -2.71
N GLU A 305 9.11 4.83 -1.44
CA GLU A 305 10.34 5.28 -0.78
C GLU A 305 11.56 4.40 -1.14
N ALA A 306 12.77 4.90 -0.92
CA ALA A 306 13.99 4.11 -1.13
C ALA A 306 14.01 2.87 -0.22
N VAL A 307 14.28 1.69 -0.80
CA VAL A 307 14.46 0.43 -0.08
C VAL A 307 15.76 -0.25 -0.53
N PRO A 308 16.74 -0.49 0.39
CA PRO A 308 16.76 -0.05 1.78
C PRO A 308 16.80 1.48 1.91
N GLY A 309 16.20 2.00 2.97
CA GLY A 309 16.19 3.43 3.27
C GLY A 309 17.51 3.95 3.85
N GLU A 310 17.54 5.25 4.19
CA GLU A 310 18.72 5.96 4.71
C GLU A 310 19.21 5.40 6.05
N ASP A 311 18.31 4.87 6.89
CA ASP A 311 18.62 4.25 8.17
C ASP A 311 18.10 2.82 8.21
N ALA A 312 19.01 1.86 8.23
CA ALA A 312 18.68 0.44 8.27
C ALA A 312 17.87 0.02 9.51
N ASN A 313 17.92 0.81 10.59
CA ASN A 313 17.14 0.57 11.80
C ASN A 313 15.72 1.15 11.73
N ARG A 314 15.40 1.88 10.68
CA ARG A 314 14.11 2.56 10.47
C ARG A 314 13.53 2.26 9.08
N PRO A 315 13.31 0.98 8.75
CA PRO A 315 12.74 0.62 7.46
C PRO A 315 11.33 1.22 7.30
N PHE A 316 10.99 1.63 6.08
CA PHE A 316 9.69 2.22 5.75
C PHE A 316 9.35 3.47 6.60
N GLU A 317 10.35 4.31 6.89
CA GLU A 317 10.14 5.51 7.69
C GLU A 317 9.27 6.54 6.98
N CYS A 318 9.32 6.61 5.64
CA CYS A 318 8.45 7.51 4.87
C CYS A 318 6.99 7.07 4.92
N HIS A 319 6.69 5.78 4.88
CA HIS A 319 5.33 5.26 5.12
C HIS A 319 4.80 5.71 6.48
N ALA A 320 5.62 5.58 7.53
CA ALA A 320 5.25 6.04 8.86
C ALA A 320 4.95 7.54 8.90
N ILE A 321 5.78 8.36 8.23
CA ILE A 321 5.59 9.81 8.13
C ILE A 321 4.32 10.13 7.36
N TRP A 322 4.10 9.53 6.19
CA TRP A 322 2.94 9.86 5.35
C TRP A 322 1.65 9.29 5.93
N ILE A 323 1.55 7.97 6.07
CA ILE A 323 0.29 7.29 6.44
C ILE A 323 -0.02 7.53 7.90
N THR A 324 0.87 7.10 8.81
CA THR A 324 0.56 7.06 10.24
C THR A 324 0.53 8.45 10.86
N MET A 325 1.51 9.30 10.56
CA MET A 325 1.64 10.60 11.23
C MET A 325 0.83 11.72 10.58
N ASN A 326 0.61 11.66 9.25
CA ASN A 326 0.01 12.79 8.52
C ASN A 326 -1.26 12.42 7.73
N GLY A 327 -1.68 11.16 7.75
CA GLY A 327 -2.87 10.69 7.03
C GLY A 327 -2.77 10.85 5.52
N ILE A 328 -1.56 10.95 4.97
CA ILE A 328 -1.28 11.05 3.54
C ILE A 328 -1.26 9.64 2.98
N HIS A 329 -2.03 9.41 1.93
CA HIS A 329 -2.10 8.10 1.28
C HIS A 329 -0.88 7.86 0.39
N ILE A 330 -0.65 6.58 0.07
CA ILE A 330 0.39 6.15 -0.87
C ILE A 330 -0.27 5.43 -2.04
N ILE A 331 0.27 5.60 -3.26
CA ILE A 331 -0.12 4.83 -4.43
C ILE A 331 1.13 4.28 -5.14
N GLU A 332 1.19 2.97 -5.27
CA GLU A 332 2.38 2.24 -5.70
C GLU A 332 2.24 1.68 -7.12
N ASN A 333 3.38 1.29 -7.70
CA ASN A 333 3.45 0.56 -8.97
C ASN A 333 2.72 1.28 -10.12
N GLN A 334 2.95 2.59 -10.26
CA GLN A 334 2.34 3.39 -11.31
C GLN A 334 3.19 3.35 -12.59
N ASN A 335 2.56 3.15 -13.73
CA ASN A 335 3.22 3.31 -15.02
C ASN A 335 3.28 4.80 -15.40
N LEU A 336 4.44 5.42 -15.22
CA LEU A 336 4.66 6.83 -15.46
C LEU A 336 5.41 7.11 -16.79
N GLU A 337 5.67 6.08 -17.58
CA GLU A 337 6.51 6.16 -18.78
C GLU A 337 5.87 7.05 -19.86
N ASP A 338 4.57 6.93 -20.08
CA ASP A 338 3.88 7.73 -21.09
C ASP A 338 3.79 9.20 -20.73
N LEU A 339 3.58 9.53 -19.45
CA LEU A 339 3.62 10.91 -18.97
C LEU A 339 4.99 11.54 -19.17
N SER A 340 6.07 10.80 -18.87
CA SER A 340 7.44 11.24 -19.07
C SER A 340 7.76 11.46 -20.54
N ARG A 341 7.43 10.49 -21.41
CA ARG A 341 7.64 10.58 -22.86
C ARG A 341 6.97 11.82 -23.46
N ASP A 342 5.75 12.10 -23.04
CA ASP A 342 4.95 13.20 -23.56
C ASP A 342 5.19 14.52 -22.79
N LYS A 343 6.08 14.51 -21.79
CA LYS A 343 6.44 15.65 -20.93
C LYS A 343 5.23 16.28 -20.22
N VAL A 344 4.28 15.44 -19.81
CA VAL A 344 3.11 15.84 -19.04
C VAL A 344 3.47 15.77 -17.55
N TYR A 345 3.84 16.90 -16.99
CA TYR A 345 4.31 17.00 -15.61
C TYR A 345 3.26 17.48 -14.61
N GLU A 346 2.21 18.11 -15.09
CA GLU A 346 1.02 18.49 -14.32
C GLU A 346 -0.23 18.01 -15.08
N PHE A 347 -1.16 17.42 -14.34
CA PHE A 347 -2.37 16.81 -14.92
C PHE A 347 -3.51 16.75 -13.90
N ALA A 348 -4.73 16.57 -14.36
CA ALA A 348 -5.83 16.16 -13.49
C ALA A 348 -5.66 14.67 -13.19
N TRP A 349 -5.49 14.35 -11.92
CA TRP A 349 -5.37 12.96 -11.45
C TRP A 349 -6.67 12.48 -10.85
N SER A 350 -7.11 11.30 -11.27
CA SER A 350 -8.31 10.64 -10.74
C SER A 350 -8.01 9.24 -10.24
N PHE A 351 -8.48 8.96 -9.05
CA PHE A 351 -8.47 7.63 -8.44
C PHE A 351 -9.67 7.45 -7.52
N ASN A 352 -10.28 6.28 -7.58
CA ASN A 352 -11.37 5.92 -6.69
C ASN A 352 -11.06 4.57 -6.07
N PRO A 353 -10.74 4.51 -4.77
CA PRO A 353 -10.52 3.24 -4.10
C PRO A 353 -11.80 2.41 -4.11
N LEU A 354 -11.68 1.11 -4.30
CA LEU A 354 -12.79 0.19 -4.16
C LEU A 354 -13.33 0.24 -2.72
N PRO A 355 -14.65 0.26 -2.52
CA PRO A 355 -15.23 0.34 -1.18
C PRO A 355 -15.19 -1.02 -0.45
N LEU A 356 -14.01 -1.60 -0.33
CA LEU A 356 -13.77 -2.87 0.35
C LEU A 356 -13.83 -2.66 1.86
N LYS A 357 -14.93 -3.05 2.48
CA LYS A 357 -15.15 -2.84 3.92
C LYS A 357 -14.07 -3.53 4.75
N GLY A 358 -13.37 -2.74 5.55
CA GLY A 358 -12.33 -3.23 6.45
C GLY A 358 -11.02 -3.62 5.78
N ALA A 359 -10.82 -3.37 4.48
CA ALA A 359 -9.53 -3.58 3.83
C ALA A 359 -8.54 -2.46 4.18
N THR A 360 -7.25 -2.81 4.14
CA THR A 360 -6.13 -1.91 4.45
C THR A 360 -5.72 -1.03 3.27
N GLY A 361 -6.14 -1.40 2.06
CA GLY A 361 -5.84 -0.71 0.83
C GLY A 361 -6.78 -1.12 -0.29
N SER A 362 -6.54 -0.62 -1.48
CA SER A 362 -7.35 -0.89 -2.68
C SER A 362 -6.46 -1.06 -3.91
N PRO A 363 -6.70 -2.05 -4.76
CA PRO A 363 -6.14 -2.03 -6.09
C PRO A 363 -6.84 -0.92 -6.89
N GLY A 364 -6.23 -0.50 -7.99
CA GLY A 364 -6.93 0.38 -8.90
C GLY A 364 -6.07 0.87 -10.05
N ASN A 365 -6.78 1.31 -11.08
CA ASN A 365 -6.19 1.97 -12.24
C ASN A 365 -6.39 3.48 -12.10
N SER A 366 -5.41 4.15 -11.52
CA SER A 366 -5.43 5.62 -11.49
C SER A 366 -5.21 6.17 -12.89
N VAL A 367 -5.74 7.34 -13.17
CA VAL A 367 -5.60 7.99 -14.47
C VAL A 367 -5.10 9.42 -14.33
N ALA A 368 -4.23 9.81 -15.26
CA ALA A 368 -3.89 11.21 -15.49
C ALA A 368 -4.59 11.70 -16.76
N ILE A 369 -5.11 12.92 -16.73
CA ILE A 369 -5.81 13.56 -17.85
C ILE A 369 -5.14 14.91 -18.11
N ALA A 370 -4.64 15.11 -19.35
CA ALA A 370 -3.92 16.32 -19.74
C ALA A 370 -4.68 17.21 -20.72
#